data_3c597c51dbf16c0d74defe76541f613f
#
_entry.id   3c597c51dbf16c0d74defe76541f613f
#
_cell.length_a   1.000
_cell.length_b   1.000
_cell.length_c   1.000
_cell.angle_alpha   90.00
_cell.angle_beta   90.00
_cell.angle_gamma   90.00
#
_symmetry.space_group_name_H-M   'P 1'
#
loop_
_entity.id
_entity.type
_entity.pdbx_description
1 polymer ?
#
loop_
_entity_poly.entity_id
_entity_poly.type
_entity_poly.pdbx_seq_one_letter_code
_entity_poly.pdbx_strand_id
1 'polypeptide(L)'
;MPLQGRTALVTGVSREQGIGFAIARRLLADGTRVFAHGWTPHDDEMPWGADRGGTAAVTAALGGEGDRLAYAHADLAEADAPAALLAAAGERYGMVDTLVVNHARSSTYDLDGLTAAELDLCWAVNVRATLLLVQAYAAQYDAAAGKERGGGRVVLFTSGQHLAPMSQEIPYAATKGALQQLTLTLSDALVDRGITVNCVNPGPTDTGWATDELAAEVGRALPRGTWNTPDEAAAVVALLLGDDAATITGNTVNAESGFRRWVY
;
A
#
# COMPACT_ATOMS: atom_id res chain seq x y z
N MET A 1 13.13 9.54 -16.98
CA MET A 1 12.32 9.32 -15.79
C MET A 1 12.40 7.84 -15.46
N PRO A 2 12.73 7.45 -14.22
CA PRO A 2 13.12 6.07 -13.90
C PRO A 2 12.01 5.02 -14.03
N LEU A 3 10.72 5.43 -14.04
CA LEU A 3 9.57 4.52 -14.18
C LEU A 3 8.71 4.84 -15.41
N GLN A 4 9.29 5.51 -16.40
CA GLN A 4 8.58 5.92 -17.61
C GLN A 4 8.05 4.71 -18.40
N GLY A 5 6.78 4.79 -18.81
CA GLY A 5 6.12 3.75 -19.61
C GLY A 5 5.49 2.63 -18.79
N ARG A 6 5.71 2.56 -17.48
CA ARG A 6 5.00 1.63 -16.59
C ARG A 6 3.54 2.01 -16.40
N THR A 7 2.75 1.02 -16.06
CA THR A 7 1.34 1.18 -15.68
C THR A 7 1.13 0.59 -14.29
N ALA A 8 0.75 1.42 -13.33
CA ALA A 8 0.59 1.02 -11.94
C ALA A 8 -0.88 1.08 -11.48
N LEU A 9 -1.32 0.05 -10.77
CA LEU A 9 -2.47 0.13 -9.87
C LEU A 9 -1.96 0.41 -8.46
N VAL A 10 -2.45 1.50 -7.84
CA VAL A 10 -2.13 1.89 -6.46
C VAL A 10 -3.41 1.91 -5.64
N THR A 11 -3.50 1.10 -4.59
CA THR A 11 -4.67 1.06 -3.70
C THR A 11 -4.47 1.89 -2.45
N GLY A 12 -5.57 2.37 -1.85
CA GLY A 12 -5.53 3.19 -0.63
C GLY A 12 -5.07 4.63 -0.88
N VAL A 13 -5.57 5.26 -1.95
CA VAL A 13 -5.31 6.67 -2.33
C VAL A 13 -6.54 7.51 -1.98
N SER A 14 -6.95 7.52 -0.70
CA SER A 14 -8.18 8.18 -0.25
C SER A 14 -7.95 9.53 0.43
N ARG A 15 -6.71 9.86 0.82
CA ARG A 15 -6.35 11.08 1.57
C ARG A 15 -5.05 11.69 1.07
N GLU A 16 -4.99 13.03 0.97
CA GLU A 16 -3.79 13.76 0.51
C GLU A 16 -2.57 13.59 1.42
N GLN A 17 -2.79 13.41 2.73
CA GLN A 17 -1.72 13.10 3.69
C GLN A 17 -1.36 11.61 3.75
N GLY A 18 -2.02 10.77 2.94
CA GLY A 18 -1.81 9.33 2.95
C GLY A 18 -0.56 8.87 2.20
N ILE A 19 -0.01 7.72 2.61
CA ILE A 19 1.10 7.06 1.92
C ILE A 19 0.72 6.74 0.47
N GLY A 20 -0.52 6.26 0.22
CA GLY A 20 -1.00 5.95 -1.13
C GLY A 20 -1.01 7.15 -2.06
N PHE A 21 -1.40 8.32 -1.56
CA PHE A 21 -1.34 9.57 -2.31
C PHE A 21 0.10 9.96 -2.68
N ALA A 22 1.01 9.91 -1.71
CA ALA A 22 2.43 10.22 -1.95
C ALA A 22 3.06 9.25 -2.97
N ILE A 23 2.68 7.96 -2.92
CA ILE A 23 3.10 6.97 -3.92
C ILE A 23 2.55 7.34 -5.30
N ALA A 24 1.24 7.57 -5.43
CA ALA A 24 0.62 7.93 -6.71
C ALA A 24 1.25 9.19 -7.31
N ARG A 25 1.45 10.24 -6.50
CA ARG A 25 2.12 11.48 -6.89
C ARG A 25 3.55 11.23 -7.37
N ARG A 26 4.31 10.43 -6.63
CA ARG A 26 5.69 10.07 -6.98
C ARG A 26 5.74 9.30 -8.30
N LEU A 27 4.91 8.31 -8.51
CA LEU A 27 4.86 7.50 -9.73
C LEU A 27 4.47 8.34 -10.96
N LEU A 28 3.51 9.25 -10.82
CA LEU A 28 3.14 10.21 -11.86
C LEU A 28 4.31 11.12 -12.23
N ALA A 29 5.07 11.62 -11.25
CA ALA A 29 6.25 12.44 -11.46
C ALA A 29 7.38 11.65 -12.16
N ASP A 30 7.51 10.35 -11.86
CA ASP A 30 8.48 9.45 -12.48
C ASP A 30 8.05 8.92 -13.86
N GLY A 31 6.88 9.37 -14.41
CA GLY A 31 6.43 9.08 -15.76
C GLY A 31 5.53 7.85 -15.90
N THR A 32 5.09 7.27 -14.78
CA THR A 32 4.16 6.13 -14.75
C THR A 32 2.73 6.59 -15.06
N ARG A 33 1.93 5.72 -15.71
CA ARG A 33 0.46 5.84 -15.73
C ARG A 33 -0.08 5.20 -14.48
N VAL A 34 -0.91 5.92 -13.72
CA VAL A 34 -1.43 5.47 -12.44
C VAL A 34 -2.95 5.29 -12.51
N PHE A 35 -3.41 4.09 -12.19
CA PHE A 35 -4.79 3.83 -11.83
C PHE A 35 -4.88 3.82 -10.31
N ALA A 36 -5.44 4.87 -9.73
CA ALA A 36 -5.55 5.02 -8.28
C ALA A 36 -6.89 4.45 -7.78
N HIS A 37 -6.88 3.85 -6.61
CA HIS A 37 -8.07 3.37 -5.93
C HIS A 37 -8.12 3.91 -4.51
N GLY A 38 -9.30 4.34 -4.04
CA GLY A 38 -9.58 4.70 -2.66
C GLY A 38 -10.97 4.30 -2.20
N TRP A 39 -11.16 4.30 -0.87
CA TRP A 39 -12.42 4.01 -0.19
C TRP A 39 -12.54 4.92 1.03
N THR A 40 -13.32 6.00 0.91
CA THR A 40 -13.45 7.05 1.94
C THR A 40 -14.33 6.68 3.14
N PRO A 41 -15.34 5.77 3.05
CA PRO A 41 -16.17 5.46 4.22
C PRO A 41 -15.37 4.95 5.43
N HIS A 42 -14.26 4.23 5.22
CA HIS A 42 -13.40 3.85 6.33
C HIS A 42 -12.72 5.07 6.97
N ASP A 43 -12.24 6.04 6.17
CA ASP A 43 -11.64 7.26 6.72
C ASP A 43 -12.66 8.08 7.51
N ASP A 44 -13.93 8.12 7.07
CA ASP A 44 -15.02 8.80 7.79
C ASP A 44 -15.33 8.16 9.15
N GLU A 45 -15.11 6.86 9.31
CA GLU A 45 -15.27 6.14 10.59
C GLU A 45 -14.14 6.42 11.58
N MET A 46 -12.98 6.91 11.10
CA MET A 46 -11.76 7.06 11.88
C MET A 46 -11.64 8.48 12.48
N PRO A 47 -10.90 8.64 13.60
CA PRO A 47 -10.71 9.95 14.23
C PRO A 47 -10.10 11.02 13.34
N TRP A 48 -9.34 10.63 12.32
CA TRP A 48 -8.71 11.57 11.37
C TRP A 48 -9.66 12.06 10.27
N GLY A 49 -10.76 11.34 10.02
CA GLY A 49 -11.75 11.66 9.00
C GLY A 49 -11.26 11.55 7.56
N ALA A 50 -12.20 11.64 6.62
CA ALA A 50 -11.90 11.79 5.19
C ALA A 50 -11.53 13.24 4.85
N ASP A 51 -10.79 13.43 3.75
CA ASP A 51 -10.45 14.75 3.24
C ASP A 51 -11.68 15.53 2.80
N ARG A 52 -11.70 16.84 3.06
CA ARG A 52 -12.77 17.72 2.58
C ARG A 52 -12.79 17.72 1.06
N GLY A 53 -13.93 17.39 0.47
CA GLY A 53 -14.07 17.24 -0.99
C GLY A 53 -13.82 15.81 -1.48
N GLY A 54 -13.47 14.89 -0.59
CA GLY A 54 -13.38 13.46 -0.87
C GLY A 54 -12.45 13.11 -2.02
N THR A 55 -12.81 12.08 -2.78
CA THR A 55 -11.99 11.57 -3.90
C THR A 55 -11.75 12.60 -5.02
N ALA A 56 -12.67 13.54 -5.20
CA ALA A 56 -12.51 14.59 -6.21
C ALA A 56 -11.36 15.54 -5.86
N ALA A 57 -11.22 15.92 -4.58
CA ALA A 57 -10.10 16.75 -4.12
C ALA A 57 -8.76 16.01 -4.26
N VAL A 58 -8.70 14.74 -3.81
CA VAL A 58 -7.52 13.88 -3.95
C VAL A 58 -7.08 13.75 -5.41
N THR A 59 -8.04 13.51 -6.32
CA THR A 59 -7.77 13.40 -7.76
C THR A 59 -7.27 14.71 -8.34
N ALA A 60 -7.89 15.84 -7.96
CA ALA A 60 -7.45 17.18 -8.39
C ALA A 60 -6.03 17.51 -7.91
N ALA A 61 -5.71 17.16 -6.65
CA ALA A 61 -4.38 17.36 -6.07
C ALA A 61 -3.29 16.50 -6.77
N LEU A 62 -3.66 15.36 -7.38
CA LEU A 62 -2.79 14.56 -8.25
C LEU A 62 -2.65 15.09 -9.68
N GLY A 63 -3.32 16.19 -10.02
CA GLY A 63 -3.27 16.82 -11.34
C GLY A 63 -4.49 16.56 -12.22
N GLY A 64 -5.55 15.94 -11.68
CA GLY A 64 -6.78 15.60 -12.39
C GLY A 64 -6.69 14.32 -13.22
N GLU A 65 -7.84 13.69 -13.48
CA GLU A 65 -7.91 12.54 -14.37
C GLU A 65 -7.57 12.92 -15.81
N GLY A 66 -6.94 11.99 -16.52
CA GLY A 66 -6.49 12.21 -17.90
C GLY A 66 -5.68 11.03 -18.44
N ASP A 67 -4.75 11.30 -19.33
CA ASP A 67 -3.97 10.26 -20.01
C ASP A 67 -3.07 9.44 -19.06
N ARG A 68 -2.69 9.99 -17.91
CA ARG A 68 -1.77 9.35 -16.97
C ARG A 68 -2.37 9.04 -15.60
N LEU A 69 -3.52 9.60 -15.26
CA LEU A 69 -4.22 9.31 -14.00
C LEU A 69 -5.66 8.93 -14.30
N ALA A 70 -6.11 7.83 -13.73
CA ALA A 70 -7.52 7.46 -13.58
C ALA A 70 -7.76 7.02 -12.13
N TYR A 71 -9.00 7.17 -11.67
CA TYR A 71 -9.37 6.88 -10.30
C TYR A 71 -10.62 6.00 -10.24
N ALA A 72 -10.64 5.03 -9.31
CA ALA A 72 -11.80 4.22 -9.00
C ALA A 72 -12.08 4.21 -7.50
N HIS A 73 -13.36 4.21 -7.14
CA HIS A 73 -13.85 4.07 -5.78
C HIS A 73 -14.47 2.69 -5.63
N ALA A 74 -13.96 1.86 -4.72
CA ALA A 74 -14.46 0.50 -4.50
C ALA A 74 -14.24 0.06 -3.06
N ASP A 75 -15.18 -0.74 -2.52
CA ASP A 75 -15.00 -1.42 -1.24
C ASP A 75 -14.24 -2.73 -1.46
N LEU A 76 -13.04 -2.82 -0.93
CA LEU A 76 -12.24 -4.05 -1.00
C LEU A 76 -12.67 -5.14 0.01
N ALA A 77 -13.69 -4.87 0.84
CA ALA A 77 -14.39 -5.91 1.57
C ALA A 77 -15.25 -6.79 0.64
N GLU A 78 -15.65 -6.27 -0.53
CA GLU A 78 -16.38 -7.02 -1.54
C GLU A 78 -15.43 -7.95 -2.32
N ALA A 79 -15.85 -9.21 -2.50
CA ALA A 79 -14.95 -10.25 -3.04
C ALA A 79 -14.64 -10.09 -4.54
N ASP A 80 -15.48 -9.42 -5.30
CA ASP A 80 -15.32 -9.17 -6.74
C ASP A 80 -14.60 -7.85 -7.05
N ALA A 81 -14.54 -6.93 -6.10
CA ALA A 81 -13.90 -5.62 -6.27
C ALA A 81 -12.43 -5.69 -6.72
N PRO A 82 -11.57 -6.58 -6.21
CA PRO A 82 -10.19 -6.70 -6.67
C PRO A 82 -10.06 -7.01 -8.17
N ALA A 83 -10.85 -7.96 -8.67
CA ALA A 83 -10.83 -8.34 -10.09
C ALA A 83 -11.38 -7.20 -10.97
N ALA A 84 -12.46 -6.54 -10.53
CA ALA A 84 -13.06 -5.41 -11.23
C ALA A 84 -12.08 -4.22 -11.34
N LEU A 85 -11.31 -3.94 -10.29
CA LEU A 85 -10.29 -2.87 -10.32
C LEU A 85 -9.18 -3.16 -11.33
N LEU A 86 -8.67 -4.39 -11.36
CA LEU A 86 -7.64 -4.78 -12.34
C LEU A 86 -8.18 -4.73 -13.76
N ALA A 87 -9.43 -5.18 -13.98
CA ALA A 87 -10.08 -5.10 -15.29
C ALA A 87 -10.22 -3.64 -15.75
N ALA A 88 -10.73 -2.75 -14.91
CA ALA A 88 -10.87 -1.33 -15.21
C ALA A 88 -9.52 -0.65 -15.51
N ALA A 89 -8.47 -0.97 -14.74
CA ALA A 89 -7.12 -0.47 -15.01
C ALA A 89 -6.60 -0.98 -16.37
N GLY A 90 -6.85 -2.25 -16.70
CA GLY A 90 -6.49 -2.88 -17.97
C GLY A 90 -7.25 -2.28 -19.17
N GLU A 91 -8.54 -2.02 -19.03
CA GLU A 91 -9.35 -1.33 -20.05
C GLU A 91 -8.84 0.09 -20.31
N ARG A 92 -8.41 0.77 -19.25
CA ARG A 92 -7.94 2.16 -19.35
C ARG A 92 -6.55 2.30 -19.92
N TYR A 93 -5.63 1.41 -19.58
CA TYR A 93 -4.20 1.59 -19.84
C TYR A 93 -3.51 0.37 -20.49
N GLY A 94 -4.22 -0.70 -20.74
CA GLY A 94 -3.64 -1.97 -21.14
C GLY A 94 -3.01 -2.71 -19.95
N MET A 95 -2.01 -3.56 -20.21
CA MET A 95 -1.39 -4.37 -19.16
C MET A 95 -0.88 -3.52 -18.00
N VAL A 96 -1.31 -3.87 -16.79
CA VAL A 96 -0.77 -3.35 -15.53
C VAL A 96 0.48 -4.14 -15.19
N ASP A 97 1.65 -3.50 -15.16
CA ASP A 97 2.93 -4.14 -14.85
C ASP A 97 3.44 -3.84 -13.43
N THR A 98 2.72 -3.00 -12.70
CA THR A 98 3.07 -2.58 -11.34
C THR A 98 1.83 -2.60 -10.46
N LEU A 99 1.89 -3.31 -9.33
CA LEU A 99 0.82 -3.36 -8.32
C LEU A 99 1.36 -2.91 -6.97
N VAL A 100 0.78 -1.82 -6.43
CA VAL A 100 1.09 -1.33 -5.08
C VAL A 100 -0.15 -1.49 -4.20
N VAL A 101 -0.10 -2.44 -3.28
CA VAL A 101 -1.19 -2.77 -2.36
C VAL A 101 -0.96 -2.04 -1.03
N ASN A 102 -1.43 -0.80 -0.97
CA ASN A 102 -1.23 0.07 0.19
C ASN A 102 -2.49 0.19 1.07
N HIS A 103 -3.68 -0.13 0.56
CA HIS A 103 -4.90 -0.06 1.34
C HIS A 103 -4.83 -0.91 2.61
N ALA A 104 -5.50 -0.45 3.65
CA ALA A 104 -5.69 -1.22 4.88
C ALA A 104 -6.92 -0.71 5.63
N ARG A 105 -7.63 -1.63 6.30
CA ARG A 105 -8.51 -1.32 7.40
C ARG A 105 -7.67 -1.27 8.66
N SER A 106 -7.60 -0.10 9.29
CA SER A 106 -7.07 0.05 10.65
C SER A 106 -8.09 -0.50 11.66
N SER A 107 -7.61 -1.09 12.74
CA SER A 107 -8.47 -1.73 13.74
C SER A 107 -7.78 -1.65 15.10
N THR A 108 -8.42 -0.93 16.02
CA THR A 108 -7.90 -0.65 17.37
C THR A 108 -8.64 -1.48 18.42
N TYR A 109 -8.60 -2.81 18.26
CA TYR A 109 -9.18 -3.76 19.21
C TYR A 109 -8.07 -4.52 19.93
N ASP A 110 -8.12 -4.46 21.26
CA ASP A 110 -7.33 -5.31 22.14
C ASP A 110 -7.98 -6.71 22.31
N LEU A 111 -7.41 -7.54 23.16
CA LEU A 111 -7.92 -8.91 23.39
C LEU A 111 -9.33 -8.94 23.98
N ASP A 112 -9.65 -8.01 24.86
CA ASP A 112 -10.94 -7.97 25.57
C ASP A 112 -12.07 -7.43 24.67
N GLY A 113 -11.75 -6.51 23.77
CA GLY A 113 -12.69 -5.92 22.82
C GLY A 113 -12.86 -6.70 21.51
N LEU A 114 -12.11 -7.79 21.30
CA LEU A 114 -12.06 -8.54 20.04
C LEU A 114 -13.42 -9.12 19.64
N THR A 115 -13.83 -8.93 18.39
CA THR A 115 -15.05 -9.53 17.84
C THR A 115 -14.76 -10.33 16.56
N ALA A 116 -15.56 -11.36 16.30
CA ALA A 116 -15.46 -12.14 15.05
C ALA A 116 -15.71 -11.24 13.82
N ALA A 117 -16.70 -10.33 13.91
CA ALA A 117 -17.04 -9.42 12.81
C ALA A 117 -15.86 -8.50 12.42
N GLU A 118 -15.14 -7.94 13.39
CA GLU A 118 -13.98 -7.10 13.10
C GLU A 118 -12.79 -7.92 12.57
N LEU A 119 -12.57 -9.12 13.09
CA LEU A 119 -11.57 -10.05 12.55
C LEU A 119 -11.86 -10.38 11.08
N ASP A 120 -13.10 -10.75 10.76
CA ASP A 120 -13.53 -11.11 9.42
C ASP A 120 -13.41 -9.92 8.46
N LEU A 121 -13.83 -8.73 8.88
CA LEU A 121 -13.76 -7.53 8.06
C LEU A 121 -12.31 -7.08 7.82
N CYS A 122 -11.49 -7.07 8.86
CA CYS A 122 -10.07 -6.74 8.74
C CYS A 122 -9.34 -7.74 7.83
N TRP A 123 -9.66 -9.04 7.94
CA TRP A 123 -9.14 -10.07 7.05
C TRP A 123 -9.63 -9.89 5.61
N ALA A 124 -10.91 -9.61 5.41
CA ALA A 124 -11.49 -9.40 4.09
C ALA A 124 -10.78 -8.27 3.34
N VAL A 125 -10.60 -7.11 3.99
CA VAL A 125 -9.97 -5.93 3.38
C VAL A 125 -8.46 -6.13 3.23
N ASN A 126 -7.76 -6.50 4.29
CA ASN A 126 -6.30 -6.45 4.29
C ASN A 126 -5.64 -7.66 3.62
N VAL A 127 -6.20 -8.86 3.78
CA VAL A 127 -5.57 -10.12 3.32
C VAL A 127 -6.27 -10.69 2.10
N ARG A 128 -7.57 -10.99 2.20
CA ARG A 128 -8.33 -11.58 1.08
C ARG A 128 -8.25 -10.70 -0.16
N ALA A 129 -8.54 -9.41 -0.03
CA ALA A 129 -8.48 -8.48 -1.16
C ALA A 129 -7.08 -8.40 -1.76
N THR A 130 -6.05 -8.35 -0.91
CA THR A 130 -4.65 -8.34 -1.38
C THR A 130 -4.32 -9.57 -2.21
N LEU A 131 -4.70 -10.76 -1.74
CA LEU A 131 -4.45 -12.02 -2.48
C LEU A 131 -5.21 -12.04 -3.81
N LEU A 132 -6.47 -11.59 -3.83
CA LEU A 132 -7.29 -11.51 -5.05
C LEU A 132 -6.76 -10.44 -6.02
N LEU A 133 -6.24 -9.31 -5.54
CA LEU A 133 -5.54 -8.32 -6.37
C LEU A 133 -4.29 -8.92 -7.02
N VAL A 134 -3.46 -9.63 -6.25
CA VAL A 134 -2.26 -10.31 -6.77
C VAL A 134 -2.64 -11.41 -7.78
N GLN A 135 -3.70 -12.17 -7.52
CA GLN A 135 -4.22 -13.18 -8.44
C GLN A 135 -4.68 -12.55 -9.76
N ALA A 136 -5.51 -11.51 -9.70
CA ALA A 136 -6.00 -10.81 -10.89
C ALA A 136 -4.87 -10.13 -11.65
N TYR A 137 -3.91 -9.52 -10.95
CA TYR A 137 -2.70 -8.95 -11.52
C TYR A 137 -1.89 -10.02 -12.27
N ALA A 138 -1.63 -11.15 -11.63
CA ALA A 138 -0.93 -12.25 -12.25
C ALA A 138 -1.68 -12.78 -13.50
N ALA A 139 -3.00 -12.90 -13.47
CA ALA A 139 -3.79 -13.41 -14.57
C ALA A 139 -3.69 -12.56 -15.85
N GLN A 140 -3.63 -11.23 -15.74
CA GLN A 140 -3.54 -10.32 -16.88
C GLN A 140 -2.10 -10.02 -17.32
N TYR A 141 -1.08 -10.42 -16.53
CA TYR A 141 0.32 -10.09 -16.81
C TYR A 141 0.89 -10.98 -17.93
N ASP A 142 1.32 -10.34 -19.01
CA ASP A 142 2.07 -10.96 -20.09
C ASP A 142 3.58 -10.88 -19.80
N ALA A 143 4.21 -12.02 -19.55
CA ALA A 143 5.62 -12.09 -19.20
C ALA A 143 6.55 -11.62 -20.33
N ALA A 144 6.18 -11.82 -21.59
CA ALA A 144 6.99 -11.38 -22.74
C ALA A 144 6.96 -9.85 -22.85
N ALA A 145 5.76 -9.25 -22.85
CA ALA A 145 5.60 -7.80 -22.86
C ALA A 145 6.14 -7.14 -21.58
N GLY A 146 6.00 -7.83 -20.44
CA GLY A 146 6.53 -7.38 -19.16
C GLY A 146 8.05 -7.32 -19.12
N LYS A 147 8.72 -8.29 -19.72
CA LYS A 147 10.19 -8.30 -19.83
C LYS A 147 10.73 -7.06 -20.55
N GLU A 148 10.07 -6.61 -21.60
CA GLU A 148 10.44 -5.40 -22.33
C GLU A 148 10.30 -4.12 -21.47
N ARG A 149 9.49 -4.17 -20.40
CA ARG A 149 9.28 -3.09 -19.44
C ARG A 149 10.07 -3.25 -18.15
N GLY A 150 11.08 -4.14 -18.11
CA GLY A 150 11.89 -4.39 -16.91
C GLY A 150 11.28 -5.34 -15.89
N GLY A 151 10.25 -6.10 -16.27
CA GLY A 151 9.57 -7.10 -15.42
C GLY A 151 8.41 -6.52 -14.59
N GLY A 152 7.60 -7.41 -14.03
CA GLY A 152 6.48 -7.07 -13.15
C GLY A 152 6.94 -6.71 -11.73
N ARG A 153 6.19 -5.86 -11.06
CA ARG A 153 6.48 -5.39 -9.70
C ARG A 153 5.24 -5.44 -8.82
N VAL A 154 5.35 -6.09 -7.67
CA VAL A 154 4.32 -6.08 -6.62
C VAL A 154 4.95 -5.58 -5.33
N VAL A 155 4.35 -4.57 -4.72
CA VAL A 155 4.71 -4.06 -3.39
C VAL A 155 3.53 -4.16 -2.47
N LEU A 156 3.68 -4.90 -1.37
CA LEU A 156 2.73 -5.03 -0.28
C LEU A 156 3.15 -4.14 0.89
N PHE A 157 2.22 -3.85 1.80
CA PHE A 157 2.52 -3.10 3.01
C PHE A 157 2.21 -3.92 4.27
N THR A 158 3.21 -4.05 5.12
CA THR A 158 3.07 -4.56 6.50
C THR A 158 3.21 -3.42 7.52
N SER A 159 3.43 -3.74 8.77
CA SER A 159 3.67 -2.81 9.87
C SER A 159 4.76 -3.37 10.79
N GLY A 160 4.94 -2.74 11.95
CA GLY A 160 5.97 -3.12 12.92
C GLY A 160 5.63 -4.33 13.81
N GLN A 161 4.53 -5.08 13.56
CA GLN A 161 4.06 -6.18 14.41
C GLN A 161 5.08 -7.32 14.58
N HIS A 162 6.00 -7.48 13.64
CA HIS A 162 7.08 -8.47 13.73
C HIS A 162 8.32 -7.98 14.51
N LEU A 163 8.34 -6.69 14.85
CA LEU A 163 9.44 -6.05 15.58
C LEU A 163 9.07 -5.75 17.04
N ALA A 164 7.78 -5.55 17.34
CA ALA A 164 7.28 -5.36 18.70
C ALA A 164 5.79 -5.67 18.80
N PRO A 165 5.27 -5.97 20.02
CA PRO A 165 3.85 -6.21 20.25
C PRO A 165 2.98 -4.99 19.86
N MET A 166 1.80 -5.28 19.27
CA MET A 166 0.76 -4.30 18.96
C MET A 166 -0.55 -4.75 19.64
N SER A 167 -0.56 -4.76 20.97
CA SER A 167 -1.62 -5.38 21.78
C SER A 167 -2.97 -4.64 21.71
N GLN A 168 -2.98 -3.39 21.25
CA GLN A 168 -4.18 -2.58 21.04
C GLN A 168 -4.74 -2.66 19.61
N GLU A 169 -4.09 -3.43 18.73
CA GLU A 169 -4.42 -3.51 17.30
C GLU A 169 -4.37 -4.96 16.80
N ILE A 170 -4.93 -5.91 17.56
CA ILE A 170 -4.78 -7.34 17.31
C ILE A 170 -5.26 -7.76 15.90
N PRO A 171 -6.48 -7.37 15.40
CA PRO A 171 -6.91 -7.73 14.06
C PRO A 171 -5.99 -7.17 12.97
N TYR A 172 -5.58 -5.92 13.12
CA TYR A 172 -4.65 -5.28 12.19
C TYR A 172 -3.29 -5.98 12.19
N ALA A 173 -2.70 -6.21 13.37
CA ALA A 173 -1.41 -6.89 13.51
C ALA A 173 -1.43 -8.31 12.91
N ALA A 174 -2.51 -9.07 13.12
CA ALA A 174 -2.69 -10.39 12.53
C ALA A 174 -2.69 -10.34 11.00
N THR A 175 -3.42 -9.38 10.40
CA THR A 175 -3.48 -9.23 8.93
C THR A 175 -2.15 -8.76 8.34
N LYS A 176 -1.46 -7.83 9.00
CA LYS A 176 -0.15 -7.35 8.56
C LYS A 176 0.93 -8.42 8.70
N GLY A 177 0.85 -9.27 9.73
CA GLY A 177 1.68 -10.46 9.88
C GLY A 177 1.45 -11.48 8.76
N ALA A 178 0.19 -11.71 8.36
CA ALA A 178 -0.13 -12.57 7.23
C ALA A 178 0.49 -12.06 5.92
N LEU A 179 0.37 -10.76 5.60
CA LEU A 179 0.96 -10.18 4.39
C LEU A 179 2.48 -10.29 4.36
N GLN A 180 3.13 -10.04 5.51
CA GLN A 180 4.57 -10.21 5.64
C GLN A 180 5.00 -11.65 5.34
N GLN A 181 4.34 -12.63 5.96
CA GLN A 181 4.67 -14.05 5.78
C GLN A 181 4.38 -14.52 4.35
N LEU A 182 3.29 -14.06 3.74
CA LEU A 182 2.90 -14.42 2.38
C LEU A 182 3.82 -13.83 1.30
N THR A 183 4.58 -12.80 1.60
CA THR A 183 5.46 -12.12 0.63
C THR A 183 6.44 -13.09 -0.01
N LEU A 184 7.10 -13.94 0.76
CA LEU A 184 8.02 -14.95 0.25
C LEU A 184 7.31 -15.99 -0.62
N THR A 185 6.13 -16.47 -0.18
CA THR A 185 5.33 -17.44 -0.93
C THR A 185 4.83 -16.88 -2.26
N LEU A 186 4.36 -15.63 -2.28
CA LEU A 186 3.91 -14.96 -3.51
C LEU A 186 5.10 -14.67 -4.45
N SER A 187 6.26 -14.35 -3.90
CA SER A 187 7.48 -14.19 -4.67
C SER A 187 7.86 -15.49 -5.39
N ASP A 188 7.87 -16.62 -4.68
CA ASP A 188 8.16 -17.94 -5.27
C ASP A 188 7.16 -18.29 -6.38
N ALA A 189 5.88 -18.05 -6.15
CA ALA A 189 4.82 -18.34 -7.11
C ALA A 189 4.88 -17.49 -8.40
N LEU A 190 5.56 -16.33 -8.40
CA LEU A 190 5.54 -15.36 -9.48
C LEU A 190 6.90 -15.11 -10.14
N VAL A 191 8.00 -15.58 -9.54
CA VAL A 191 9.36 -15.28 -10.02
C VAL A 191 9.63 -15.81 -11.42
N ASP A 192 9.12 -16.99 -11.79
CA ASP A 192 9.28 -17.58 -13.14
C ASP A 192 8.55 -16.77 -14.22
N ARG A 193 7.63 -15.90 -13.84
CA ARG A 193 6.94 -14.95 -14.72
C ARG A 193 7.65 -13.60 -14.81
N GLY A 194 8.82 -13.45 -14.17
CA GLY A 194 9.57 -12.20 -14.11
C GLY A 194 8.92 -11.12 -13.25
N ILE A 195 8.17 -11.53 -12.23
CA ILE A 195 7.50 -10.62 -11.30
C ILE A 195 8.21 -10.67 -9.94
N THR A 196 8.63 -9.52 -9.42
CA THR A 196 9.13 -9.41 -8.04
C THR A 196 7.98 -9.07 -7.09
N VAL A 197 8.03 -9.63 -5.89
CA VAL A 197 7.07 -9.33 -4.80
C VAL A 197 7.85 -8.96 -3.55
N ASN A 198 7.65 -7.76 -3.04
CA ASN A 198 8.28 -7.29 -1.80
C ASN A 198 7.24 -6.65 -0.89
N CYS A 199 7.55 -6.60 0.40
CA CYS A 199 6.71 -5.98 1.42
C CYS A 199 7.46 -4.81 2.06
N VAL A 200 6.78 -3.70 2.33
CA VAL A 200 7.35 -2.54 3.01
C VAL A 200 6.70 -2.38 4.38
N ASN A 201 7.51 -2.26 5.41
CA ASN A 201 7.13 -1.69 6.69
C ASN A 201 7.61 -0.23 6.71
N PRO A 202 6.72 0.76 6.58
CA PRO A 202 7.11 2.16 6.48
C PRO A 202 7.52 2.77 7.84
N GLY A 203 7.31 2.04 8.93
CA GLY A 203 7.48 2.56 10.28
C GLY A 203 6.45 3.63 10.65
N PRO A 204 6.64 4.33 11.78
CA PRO A 204 5.79 5.45 12.16
C PRO A 204 5.83 6.54 11.10
N THR A 205 4.74 6.70 10.37
CA THR A 205 4.59 7.66 9.28
C THR A 205 3.49 8.65 9.63
N ASP A 206 3.80 9.93 9.57
CA ASP A 206 2.83 10.99 9.83
C ASP A 206 1.87 11.14 8.66
N THR A 207 0.71 10.54 8.80
CA THR A 207 -0.42 10.68 7.87
C THR A 207 -1.59 11.44 8.50
N GLY A 208 -1.33 12.22 9.56
CA GLY A 208 -2.33 13.04 10.25
C GLY A 208 -3.28 12.26 11.17
N TRP A 209 -2.93 11.04 11.58
CA TRP A 209 -3.76 10.20 12.47
C TRP A 209 -3.36 10.29 13.95
N ALA A 210 -2.13 10.69 14.23
CA ALA A 210 -1.59 10.72 15.58
C ALA A 210 -2.06 11.97 16.33
N THR A 211 -2.34 11.80 17.64
CA THR A 211 -2.48 12.94 18.53
C THR A 211 -1.14 13.61 18.79
N ASP A 212 -1.13 14.87 19.26
CA ASP A 212 0.10 15.59 19.58
C ASP A 212 0.96 14.86 20.62
N GLU A 213 0.32 14.20 21.60
CA GLU A 213 1.00 13.41 22.63
C GLU A 213 1.70 12.20 22.04
N LEU A 214 1.00 11.43 21.21
CA LEU A 214 1.56 10.27 20.51
C LEU A 214 2.66 10.70 19.54
N ALA A 215 2.47 11.80 18.83
CA ALA A 215 3.48 12.36 17.93
C ALA A 215 4.79 12.70 18.68
N ALA A 216 4.67 13.30 19.85
CA ALA A 216 5.82 13.63 20.70
C ALA A 216 6.50 12.37 21.28
N GLU A 217 5.72 11.36 21.70
CA GLU A 217 6.24 10.10 22.25
C GLU A 217 7.04 9.33 21.19
N VAL A 218 6.45 9.07 20.03
CA VAL A 218 7.12 8.37 18.93
C VAL A 218 8.31 9.18 18.39
N GLY A 219 8.18 10.52 18.34
CA GLY A 219 9.29 11.39 17.96
C GLY A 219 10.51 11.23 18.86
N ARG A 220 10.33 11.04 20.18
CA ARG A 220 11.45 10.76 21.11
C ARG A 220 12.12 9.41 20.84
N ALA A 221 11.38 8.44 20.33
CA ALA A 221 11.92 7.12 20.00
C ALA A 221 12.61 7.05 18.62
N LEU A 222 12.45 8.06 17.79
CA LEU A 222 13.14 8.19 16.51
C LEU A 222 14.45 8.95 16.67
N PRO A 223 15.61 8.45 16.18
CA PRO A 223 16.90 9.12 16.32
C PRO A 223 16.95 10.54 15.76
N ARG A 224 16.13 10.83 14.75
CA ARG A 224 16.00 12.15 14.12
C ARG A 224 15.00 13.08 14.81
N GLY A 225 14.25 12.58 15.82
CA GLY A 225 13.26 13.37 16.56
C GLY A 225 11.94 13.63 15.82
N THR A 226 11.77 13.13 14.59
CA THR A 226 10.58 13.35 13.77
C THR A 226 10.13 12.05 13.11
N TRP A 227 8.84 11.91 12.88
CA TRP A 227 8.24 10.79 12.19
C TRP A 227 8.71 10.70 10.73
N ASN A 228 8.53 9.51 10.14
CA ASN A 228 8.65 9.36 8.70
C ASN A 228 7.52 10.13 8.00
N THR A 229 7.79 10.58 6.80
CA THR A 229 6.80 11.24 5.94
C THR A 229 6.24 10.25 4.92
N PRO A 230 5.03 10.49 4.39
CA PRO A 230 4.50 9.71 3.27
C PRO A 230 5.43 9.70 2.04
N ASP A 231 6.16 10.80 1.81
CA ASP A 231 7.12 10.90 0.70
C ASP A 231 8.34 9.99 0.88
N GLU A 232 8.79 9.79 2.11
CA GLU A 232 9.87 8.83 2.39
C GLU A 232 9.39 7.39 2.13
N ALA A 233 8.16 7.04 2.52
CA ALA A 233 7.57 5.75 2.17
C ALA A 233 7.43 5.58 0.65
N ALA A 234 6.98 6.62 -0.07
CA ALA A 234 6.89 6.63 -1.53
C ALA A 234 8.26 6.47 -2.20
N ALA A 235 9.32 7.03 -1.61
CA ALA A 235 10.69 6.88 -2.12
C ALA A 235 11.17 5.42 -2.03
N VAL A 236 10.87 4.72 -0.92
CA VAL A 236 11.18 3.28 -0.75
C VAL A 236 10.42 2.43 -1.78
N VAL A 237 9.13 2.73 -2.00
CA VAL A 237 8.33 2.05 -3.03
C VAL A 237 8.94 2.29 -4.41
N ALA A 238 9.24 3.54 -4.79
CA ALA A 238 9.83 3.86 -6.08
C ALA A 238 11.18 3.16 -6.30
N LEU A 239 12.00 3.01 -5.26
CA LEU A 239 13.25 2.21 -5.31
C LEU A 239 12.96 0.75 -5.66
N LEU A 240 12.00 0.11 -4.98
CA LEU A 240 11.65 -1.30 -5.22
C LEU A 240 10.99 -1.54 -6.59
N LEU A 241 10.36 -0.52 -7.17
CA LEU A 241 9.76 -0.58 -8.50
C LEU A 241 10.78 -0.33 -9.62
N GLY A 242 11.92 0.25 -9.31
CA GLY A 242 13.00 0.57 -10.28
C GLY A 242 13.75 -0.66 -10.78
N ASP A 243 14.48 -0.47 -11.87
CA ASP A 243 15.26 -1.53 -12.50
C ASP A 243 16.45 -1.96 -11.63
N ASP A 244 17.02 -1.05 -10.83
CA ASP A 244 18.11 -1.36 -9.89
C ASP A 244 17.69 -2.33 -8.78
N ALA A 245 16.39 -2.48 -8.53
CA ALA A 245 15.81 -3.44 -7.58
C ALA A 245 15.31 -4.74 -8.24
N ALA A 246 15.64 -5.00 -9.51
CA ALA A 246 15.13 -6.14 -10.26
C ALA A 246 15.49 -7.52 -9.65
N THR A 247 16.53 -7.59 -8.83
CA THR A 247 16.95 -8.81 -8.12
C THR A 247 16.41 -8.90 -6.68
N ILE A 248 15.70 -7.87 -6.20
CA ILE A 248 15.10 -7.85 -4.86
C ILE A 248 13.69 -8.42 -4.95
N THR A 249 13.48 -9.61 -4.38
CA THR A 249 12.17 -10.25 -4.30
C THR A 249 12.04 -11.11 -3.04
N GLY A 250 10.83 -11.32 -2.53
CA GLY A 250 10.54 -12.11 -1.33
C GLY A 250 10.95 -11.44 -0.02
N ASN A 251 11.26 -10.14 -0.03
CA ASN A 251 11.82 -9.44 1.13
C ASN A 251 10.79 -8.54 1.82
N THR A 252 10.95 -8.40 3.15
CA THR A 252 10.34 -7.33 3.93
C THR A 252 11.39 -6.24 4.18
N VAL A 253 11.12 -5.04 3.69
CA VAL A 253 11.98 -3.87 3.87
C VAL A 253 11.46 -3.03 5.02
N ASN A 254 12.24 -2.96 6.10
CA ASN A 254 11.94 -2.10 7.24
C ASN A 254 12.49 -0.69 7.00
N ALA A 255 11.59 0.26 6.70
CA ALA A 255 11.90 1.65 6.43
C ALA A 255 11.50 2.54 7.62
N GLU A 256 11.99 2.21 8.82
CA GLU A 256 11.56 2.80 10.09
C GLU A 256 12.48 3.90 10.62
N SER A 257 13.49 4.34 9.87
CA SER A 257 14.44 5.40 10.25
C SER A 257 15.12 5.16 11.61
N GLY A 258 15.31 3.89 11.98
CA GLY A 258 15.92 3.50 13.26
C GLY A 258 15.00 3.65 14.47
N PHE A 259 13.68 3.57 14.26
CA PHE A 259 12.69 3.65 15.36
C PHE A 259 13.02 2.69 16.50
N ARG A 260 13.17 3.24 17.70
CA ARG A 260 13.57 2.53 18.91
C ARG A 260 12.35 2.14 19.72
N ARG A 261 11.84 0.93 19.52
CA ARG A 261 10.65 0.42 20.22
C ARG A 261 10.89 0.15 21.73
N TRP A 262 12.14 0.18 22.17
CA TRP A 262 12.60 -0.18 23.52
C TRP A 262 13.27 1.01 24.22
N VAL A 263 12.88 2.24 23.91
CA VAL A 263 13.37 3.43 24.64
C VAL A 263 12.57 3.53 25.93
N TYR A 264 13.26 3.33 27.05
CA TYR A 264 12.74 3.50 28.42
C TYR A 264 12.95 4.94 28.90
#